data_ff7e940abd1dec3046b7b1af3b0947b2
#
_entry.id   ff7e940abd1dec3046b7b1af3b0947b2
#
_cell.length_a   1.000
_cell.length_b   1.000
_cell.length_c   1.000
_cell.angle_alpha   90.00
_cell.angle_beta   90.00
_cell.angle_gamma   90.00
#
_symmetry.space_group_name_H-M   'P 1'
#
loop_
_entity.id
_entity.type
_entity.pdbx_description
1 polymer ?
#
loop_
_entity_poly.entity_id
_entity_poly.type
_entity_poly.pdbx_seq_one_letter_code
_entity_poly.pdbx_strand_id
1 'polypeptide(L)'
;MKYFIITIDTEGDNLWRWKPGQEITTKNVRYLARFQELCSRYGFKPVWLSNWEMINDSSFVEFINKNVEMDSCELGMHLHAWNNPPFYELPRGEHSGAPYLIEYPREIMEAKLTAITEKMKEQFGYVPVTHRAGRWAMNQTYFELLYQYGYRIDCSYTPGISWRDSMGQTPDYAGPDYRDVSKKVQKIHGITEVPVTVERTHRMFLDCNKSWKSNVKTVLF
;
A
#
# COMPACT_ATOMS: atom_id res chain seq x y z
N MET A 1 -15.78 -3.68 20.94
CA MET A 1 -16.41 -3.50 19.62
C MET A 1 -15.52 -4.14 18.60
N LYS A 2 -16.06 -4.84 17.60
CA LYS A 2 -15.27 -5.41 16.49
C LYS A 2 -15.57 -4.57 15.23
N TYR A 3 -14.54 -4.24 14.49
CA TYR A 3 -14.63 -3.51 13.23
C TYR A 3 -14.21 -4.41 12.08
N PHE A 4 -14.83 -4.25 10.93
CA PHE A 4 -14.39 -4.81 9.66
C PHE A 4 -14.08 -3.66 8.72
N ILE A 5 -12.81 -3.56 8.30
CA ILE A 5 -12.30 -2.49 7.46
C ILE A 5 -11.82 -3.11 6.15
N ILE A 6 -12.25 -2.55 5.02
CA ILE A 6 -11.79 -2.97 3.69
C ILE A 6 -10.77 -1.94 3.22
N THR A 7 -9.54 -2.37 3.01
CA THR A 7 -8.48 -1.54 2.42
C THR A 7 -8.01 -2.17 1.11
N ILE A 8 -7.82 -1.37 0.07
CA ILE A 8 -7.51 -1.86 -1.27
C ILE A 8 -6.29 -1.11 -1.79
N ASP A 9 -5.19 -1.86 -2.01
CA ASP A 9 -4.03 -1.33 -2.70
C ASP A 9 -4.43 -1.10 -4.16
N THR A 10 -4.47 0.17 -4.55
CA THR A 10 -4.98 0.60 -5.84
C THR A 10 -3.82 1.08 -6.68
N GLU A 11 -3.39 0.21 -7.57
CA GLU A 11 -2.15 0.30 -8.33
C GLU A 11 -2.42 0.14 -9.83
N GLY A 12 -1.48 0.58 -10.65
CA GLY A 12 -1.50 0.31 -12.09
C GLY A 12 -1.45 -1.17 -12.41
N ASP A 13 -2.20 -1.58 -13.43
CA ASP A 13 -2.40 -3.00 -13.76
C ASP A 13 -1.13 -3.73 -14.24
N ASN A 14 -0.08 -3.02 -14.61
CA ASN A 14 1.21 -3.59 -15.00
C ASN A 14 2.38 -3.22 -14.08
N LEU A 15 2.15 -2.58 -12.93
CA LEU A 15 3.19 -2.05 -12.04
C LEU A 15 4.25 -3.11 -11.68
N TRP A 16 3.84 -4.31 -11.32
CA TRP A 16 4.74 -5.40 -10.91
C TRP A 16 5.52 -6.07 -12.04
N ARG A 17 5.16 -5.76 -13.30
CA ARG A 17 5.86 -6.22 -14.51
C ARG A 17 6.50 -5.07 -15.26
N TRP A 18 6.39 -3.87 -14.72
CA TRP A 18 6.91 -2.65 -15.32
C TRP A 18 8.44 -2.69 -15.43
N LYS A 19 8.95 -2.13 -16.50
CA LYS A 19 10.38 -1.93 -16.74
C LYS A 19 10.65 -0.48 -17.04
N PRO A 20 11.85 0.05 -16.72
CA PRO A 20 12.24 1.42 -17.08
C PRO A 20 11.98 1.70 -18.57
N GLY A 21 11.36 2.85 -18.88
CA GLY A 21 10.98 3.24 -20.23
C GLY A 21 9.61 2.73 -20.72
N GLN A 22 8.91 1.94 -19.94
CA GLN A 22 7.53 1.56 -20.21
C GLN A 22 6.55 2.49 -19.49
N GLU A 23 5.37 2.66 -20.06
CA GLU A 23 4.26 3.34 -19.39
C GLU A 23 3.60 2.40 -18.37
N ILE A 24 3.27 2.92 -17.19
CA ILE A 24 2.40 2.22 -16.25
C ILE A 24 0.96 2.51 -16.64
N THR A 25 0.17 1.46 -16.84
CA THR A 25 -1.21 1.57 -17.30
C THR A 25 -2.20 1.41 -16.13
N THR A 26 -3.33 2.10 -16.23
CA THR A 26 -4.39 2.17 -15.22
C THR A 26 -5.73 1.66 -15.75
N LYS A 27 -5.69 0.69 -16.68
CA LYS A 27 -6.89 0.11 -17.34
C LYS A 27 -7.86 -0.55 -16.37
N ASN A 28 -7.38 -0.93 -15.19
CA ASN A 28 -8.17 -1.51 -14.11
C ASN A 28 -9.14 -0.50 -13.46
N VAL A 29 -8.95 0.82 -13.62
CA VAL A 29 -9.87 1.86 -13.13
C VAL A 29 -11.32 1.57 -13.52
N ARG A 30 -11.56 1.11 -14.74
CA ARG A 30 -12.90 0.77 -15.24
C ARG A 30 -13.66 -0.28 -14.42
N TYR A 31 -12.98 -1.03 -13.58
CA TYR A 31 -13.59 -2.09 -12.75
C TYR A 31 -13.86 -1.67 -11.31
N LEU A 32 -13.30 -0.54 -10.85
CA LEU A 32 -13.38 -0.10 -9.46
C LEU A 32 -14.83 0.19 -9.04
N ALA A 33 -15.60 0.80 -9.92
CA ALA A 33 -17.01 1.11 -9.67
C ALA A 33 -17.83 -0.13 -9.30
N ARG A 34 -17.55 -1.28 -9.91
CA ARG A 34 -18.24 -2.54 -9.59
C ARG A 34 -17.98 -3.00 -8.16
N PHE A 35 -16.74 -2.86 -7.68
CA PHE A 35 -16.40 -3.23 -6.29
C PHE A 35 -16.94 -2.19 -5.30
N GLN A 36 -16.87 -0.90 -5.63
CA GLN A 36 -17.47 0.16 -4.83
C GLN A 36 -18.97 -0.06 -4.65
N GLU A 37 -19.69 -0.39 -5.72
CA GLU A 37 -21.12 -0.69 -5.69
C GLU A 37 -21.43 -1.90 -4.78
N LEU A 38 -20.60 -2.94 -4.85
CA LEU A 38 -20.72 -4.10 -3.97
C LEU A 38 -20.55 -3.71 -2.49
N CYS A 39 -19.53 -2.92 -2.17
CA CYS A 39 -19.30 -2.40 -0.82
C CYS A 39 -20.49 -1.57 -0.33
N SER A 40 -20.96 -0.64 -1.15
CA SER A 40 -22.10 0.25 -0.83
C SER A 40 -23.38 -0.55 -0.58
N ARG A 41 -23.63 -1.59 -1.35
CA ARG A 41 -24.80 -2.48 -1.16
C ARG A 41 -24.84 -3.13 0.22
N TYR A 42 -23.69 -3.42 0.80
CA TYR A 42 -23.58 -4.01 2.13
C TYR A 42 -23.23 -2.99 3.23
N GLY A 43 -23.27 -1.69 2.93
CA GLY A 43 -23.01 -0.62 3.89
C GLY A 43 -21.52 -0.48 4.27
N PHE A 44 -20.59 -0.98 3.45
CA PHE A 44 -19.17 -0.80 3.66
C PHE A 44 -18.64 0.44 2.93
N LYS A 45 -17.71 1.14 3.58
CA LYS A 45 -16.92 2.23 3.00
C LYS A 45 -15.47 1.76 2.83
N PRO A 46 -15.06 1.34 1.63
CA PRO A 46 -13.69 0.92 1.41
C PRO A 46 -12.72 2.10 1.46
N VAL A 47 -11.48 1.82 1.87
CA VAL A 47 -10.35 2.75 1.77
C VAL A 47 -9.56 2.40 0.51
N TRP A 48 -9.55 3.30 -0.47
CA TRP A 48 -8.77 3.18 -1.69
C TRP A 48 -7.35 3.73 -1.46
N LEU A 49 -6.40 2.84 -1.15
CA LEU A 49 -5.00 3.16 -0.93
C LEU A 49 -4.30 3.30 -2.28
N SER A 50 -4.09 4.53 -2.71
CA SER A 50 -3.79 4.85 -4.11
C SER A 50 -2.35 5.30 -4.28
N ASN A 51 -1.71 4.79 -5.32
CA ASN A 51 -0.33 5.12 -5.64
C ASN A 51 -0.21 6.20 -6.73
N TRP A 52 1.03 6.50 -7.14
CA TRP A 52 1.35 7.63 -8.02
C TRP A 52 0.60 7.61 -9.35
N GLU A 53 0.59 6.49 -10.08
CA GLU A 53 -0.05 6.41 -11.40
C GLU A 53 -1.57 6.54 -11.30
N MET A 54 -2.18 6.01 -10.25
CA MET A 54 -3.62 6.09 -10.05
C MET A 54 -4.07 7.53 -9.80
N ILE A 55 -3.37 8.28 -8.94
CA ILE A 55 -3.72 9.69 -8.66
C ILE A 55 -3.44 10.63 -9.83
N ASN A 56 -2.75 10.16 -10.88
CA ASN A 56 -2.55 10.88 -12.13
C ASN A 56 -3.54 10.47 -13.23
N ASP A 57 -4.38 9.45 -13.01
CA ASP A 57 -5.44 9.05 -13.93
C ASP A 57 -6.72 9.85 -13.68
N SER A 58 -7.17 10.61 -14.67
CA SER A 58 -8.35 11.48 -14.55
C SER A 58 -9.63 10.72 -14.24
N SER A 59 -9.78 9.49 -14.78
CA SER A 59 -10.96 8.66 -14.51
C SER A 59 -10.98 8.14 -13.08
N PHE A 60 -9.79 7.84 -12.51
CA PHE A 60 -9.65 7.49 -11.11
C PHE A 60 -9.95 8.69 -10.19
N VAL A 61 -9.41 9.86 -10.52
CA VAL A 61 -9.68 11.10 -9.76
C VAL A 61 -11.18 11.41 -9.73
N GLU A 62 -11.85 11.33 -10.87
CA GLU A 62 -13.31 11.51 -10.95
C GLU A 62 -14.07 10.47 -10.11
N PHE A 63 -13.67 9.20 -10.21
CA PHE A 63 -14.25 8.10 -9.43
C PHE A 63 -14.13 8.35 -7.92
N ILE A 64 -12.95 8.74 -7.42
CA ILE A 64 -12.72 9.00 -6.00
C ILE A 64 -13.51 10.23 -5.55
N ASN A 65 -13.41 11.36 -6.25
CA ASN A 65 -14.10 12.59 -5.86
C ASN A 65 -15.61 12.37 -5.71
N LYS A 66 -16.24 11.69 -6.68
CA LYS A 66 -17.66 11.33 -6.62
C LYS A 66 -18.00 10.49 -5.39
N ASN A 67 -17.22 9.47 -5.08
CA ASN A 67 -17.52 8.53 -3.99
C ASN A 67 -17.20 9.11 -2.61
N VAL A 68 -16.20 9.99 -2.50
CA VAL A 68 -15.88 10.73 -1.26
C VAL A 68 -16.98 11.77 -0.98
N GLU A 69 -17.45 12.50 -1.99
CA GLU A 69 -18.57 13.45 -1.85
C GLU A 69 -19.85 12.76 -1.36
N MET A 70 -20.09 11.52 -1.82
CA MET A 70 -21.21 10.68 -1.38
C MET A 70 -20.99 10.00 -0.01
N ASP A 71 -19.87 10.25 0.65
CA ASP A 71 -19.45 9.58 1.89
C ASP A 71 -19.49 8.04 1.79
N SER A 72 -19.16 7.49 0.61
CA SER A 72 -19.21 6.05 0.31
C SER A 72 -17.86 5.35 0.30
N CYS A 73 -16.76 6.10 0.33
CA CYS A 73 -15.39 5.58 0.44
C CYS A 73 -14.46 6.57 1.14
N GLU A 74 -13.24 6.13 1.40
CA GLU A 74 -12.12 6.95 1.86
C GLU A 74 -10.97 6.82 0.86
N LEU A 75 -10.24 7.93 0.62
CA LEU A 75 -8.96 7.93 -0.08
C LEU A 75 -7.83 7.75 0.92
N GLY A 76 -6.88 6.86 0.62
CA GLY A 76 -5.61 6.73 1.33
C GLY A 76 -4.43 6.77 0.38
N MET A 77 -3.24 6.92 0.92
CA MET A 77 -1.99 6.96 0.17
C MET A 77 -1.29 5.59 0.19
N HIS A 78 -0.78 5.18 -0.97
CA HIS A 78 0.06 3.99 -1.14
C HIS A 78 1.29 4.32 -1.96
N LEU A 79 2.48 4.36 -1.34
CA LEU A 79 3.70 4.81 -1.99
C LEU A 79 4.61 3.65 -2.33
N HIS A 80 4.82 3.42 -3.63
CA HIS A 80 5.92 2.59 -4.15
C HIS A 80 7.10 3.47 -4.56
N ALA A 81 8.29 3.11 -4.09
CA ALA A 81 9.45 3.99 -4.23
C ALA A 81 9.97 4.12 -5.67
N TRP A 82 9.77 3.10 -6.51
CA TRP A 82 10.34 3.06 -7.87
C TRP A 82 9.52 3.81 -8.92
N ASN A 83 8.22 4.00 -8.71
CA ASN A 83 7.34 4.71 -9.65
C ASN A 83 6.95 6.11 -9.18
N ASN A 84 7.32 6.49 -7.95
CA ASN A 84 7.03 7.79 -7.35
C ASN A 84 8.23 8.73 -7.47
N PRO A 85 8.08 9.95 -8.03
CA PRO A 85 9.17 10.93 -8.09
C PRO A 85 9.52 11.47 -6.67
N PRO A 86 10.71 12.10 -6.52
CA PRO A 86 11.78 12.17 -7.50
C PRO A 86 12.44 10.80 -7.72
N PHE A 87 12.90 10.56 -8.94
CA PHE A 87 13.64 9.33 -9.24
C PHE A 87 15.07 9.45 -8.74
N TYR A 88 15.48 8.49 -7.94
CA TYR A 88 16.81 8.41 -7.36
C TYR A 88 17.36 7.00 -7.54
N GLU A 89 18.56 6.87 -8.02
CA GLU A 89 19.19 5.58 -8.27
C GLU A 89 19.89 5.06 -7.01
N LEU A 90 19.46 3.88 -6.56
CA LEU A 90 20.10 3.14 -5.47
C LEU A 90 21.13 2.16 -6.02
N PRO A 91 22.20 1.84 -5.26
CA PRO A 91 23.08 0.72 -5.58
C PRO A 91 22.29 -0.56 -5.79
N ARG A 92 22.72 -1.38 -6.78
CA ARG A 92 22.06 -2.65 -7.07
C ARG A 92 22.82 -3.81 -6.44
N GLY A 93 22.08 -4.68 -5.73
CA GLY A 93 22.58 -5.96 -5.24
C GLY A 93 22.45 -7.08 -6.29
N GLU A 94 23.03 -8.24 -6.02
CA GLU A 94 22.92 -9.42 -6.89
C GLU A 94 21.46 -9.89 -7.06
N HIS A 95 20.63 -9.73 -6.02
CA HIS A 95 19.22 -10.14 -5.97
C HIS A 95 18.28 -8.93 -5.96
N SER A 96 18.68 -7.85 -6.63
CA SER A 96 17.91 -6.61 -6.61
C SER A 96 16.51 -6.81 -7.19
N GLY A 97 15.51 -6.41 -6.38
CA GLY A 97 14.10 -6.30 -6.77
C GLY A 97 13.67 -4.84 -6.91
N ALA A 98 12.39 -4.59 -6.77
CA ALA A 98 11.89 -3.22 -6.63
C ALA A 98 12.32 -2.66 -5.25
N PRO A 99 12.81 -1.39 -5.17
CA PRO A 99 13.28 -0.83 -3.92
C PRO A 99 12.13 -0.61 -2.91
N TYR A 100 12.43 -0.80 -1.64
CA TYR A 100 11.59 -0.30 -0.56
C TYR A 100 11.85 1.20 -0.36
N LEU A 101 10.87 1.97 0.09
CA LEU A 101 11.09 3.37 0.40
C LEU A 101 12.16 3.55 1.50
N ILE A 102 12.19 2.66 2.46
CA ILE A 102 13.11 2.70 3.61
C ILE A 102 14.57 2.36 3.27
N GLU A 103 14.88 2.01 2.01
CA GLU A 103 16.26 1.87 1.51
C GLU A 103 16.89 3.23 1.14
N TYR A 104 16.06 4.26 0.97
CA TYR A 104 16.52 5.58 0.56
C TYR A 104 16.99 6.42 1.75
N PRO A 105 17.93 7.36 1.55
CA PRO A 105 18.22 8.39 2.52
C PRO A 105 16.97 9.15 2.93
N ARG A 106 16.94 9.66 4.18
CA ARG A 106 15.78 10.36 4.75
C ARG A 106 15.28 11.48 3.85
N GLU A 107 16.19 12.28 3.29
CA GLU A 107 15.87 13.41 2.41
C GLU A 107 15.19 12.97 1.11
N ILE A 108 15.53 11.79 0.59
CA ILE A 108 14.88 11.22 -0.60
C ILE A 108 13.52 10.61 -0.24
N MET A 109 13.43 9.93 0.89
CA MET A 109 12.13 9.46 1.41
C MET A 109 11.16 10.63 1.56
N GLU A 110 11.61 11.72 2.17
CA GLU A 110 10.83 12.94 2.38
C GLU A 110 10.42 13.58 1.06
N ALA A 111 11.34 13.72 0.10
CA ALA A 111 11.04 14.28 -1.21
C ALA A 111 9.99 13.46 -1.97
N LYS A 112 10.06 12.12 -1.90
CA LYS A 112 9.06 11.23 -2.51
C LYS A 112 7.71 11.37 -1.84
N LEU A 113 7.68 11.44 -0.51
CA LEU A 113 6.46 11.64 0.26
C LEU A 113 5.84 13.02 -0.02
N THR A 114 6.66 14.06 -0.14
CA THR A 114 6.22 15.40 -0.55
C THR A 114 5.53 15.35 -1.90
N ALA A 115 6.17 14.73 -2.90
CA ALA A 115 5.67 14.69 -4.26
C ALA A 115 4.26 14.06 -4.33
N ILE A 116 4.06 12.90 -3.70
CA ILE A 116 2.74 12.23 -3.72
C ILE A 116 1.70 13.00 -2.89
N THR A 117 2.09 13.54 -1.73
CA THR A 117 1.19 14.30 -0.86
C THR A 117 0.69 15.58 -1.53
N GLU A 118 1.58 16.36 -2.14
CA GLU A 118 1.21 17.57 -2.89
C GLU A 118 0.35 17.22 -4.11
N LYS A 119 0.66 16.12 -4.80
CA LYS A 119 -0.16 15.65 -5.92
C LYS A 119 -1.57 15.24 -5.46
N MET A 120 -1.70 14.55 -4.35
CA MET A 120 -3.02 14.24 -3.77
C MET A 120 -3.79 15.50 -3.40
N LYS A 121 -3.13 16.47 -2.78
CA LYS A 121 -3.74 17.75 -2.45
C LYS A 121 -4.20 18.52 -3.69
N GLU A 122 -3.40 18.49 -4.77
CA GLU A 122 -3.75 19.09 -6.07
C GLU A 122 -5.01 18.44 -6.66
N GLN A 123 -5.08 17.11 -6.68
CA GLN A 123 -6.15 16.35 -7.36
C GLN A 123 -7.45 16.29 -6.55
N PHE A 124 -7.36 16.20 -5.24
CA PHE A 124 -8.50 15.93 -4.36
C PHE A 124 -8.85 17.08 -3.41
N GLY A 125 -8.01 18.12 -3.32
CA GLY A 125 -8.24 19.29 -2.46
C GLY A 125 -7.87 19.09 -0.99
N TYR A 126 -7.41 17.89 -0.60
CA TYR A 126 -6.99 17.58 0.78
C TYR A 126 -5.89 16.53 0.82
N VAL A 127 -5.24 16.39 1.98
CA VAL A 127 -4.27 15.32 2.26
C VAL A 127 -5.02 14.17 2.96
N PRO A 128 -4.99 12.94 2.43
CA PRO A 128 -5.61 11.79 3.10
C PRO A 128 -4.91 11.50 4.43
N VAL A 129 -5.64 10.93 5.38
CA VAL A 129 -5.10 10.60 6.70
C VAL A 129 -4.58 9.18 6.81
N THR A 130 -5.00 8.30 5.89
CA THR A 130 -4.69 6.87 5.88
C THR A 130 -3.58 6.55 4.89
N HIS A 131 -2.69 5.66 5.29
CA HIS A 131 -1.52 5.24 4.52
C HIS A 131 -1.32 3.72 4.56
N ARG A 132 -0.67 3.20 3.53
CA ARG A 132 0.00 1.89 3.50
C ARG A 132 1.29 1.98 2.71
N ALA A 133 2.38 1.46 3.28
CA ALA A 133 3.67 1.40 2.61
C ALA A 133 3.67 0.41 1.44
N GLY A 134 4.24 0.82 0.34
CA GLY A 134 4.56 -0.08 -0.78
C GLY A 134 5.43 -1.25 -0.28
N ARG A 135 5.05 -2.47 -0.64
CA ARG A 135 5.71 -3.69 -0.17
C ARG A 135 5.74 -3.83 1.36
N TRP A 136 4.81 -3.21 2.07
CA TRP A 136 4.62 -3.29 3.52
C TRP A 136 5.75 -2.73 4.39
N ALA A 137 6.77 -2.09 3.82
CA ALA A 137 8.03 -1.79 4.50
C ALA A 137 7.96 -0.46 5.27
N MET A 138 7.99 -0.55 6.58
CA MET A 138 7.98 0.56 7.53
C MET A 138 9.25 0.59 8.38
N ASN A 139 9.71 1.80 8.74
CA ASN A 139 10.70 2.04 9.78
C ASN A 139 10.34 3.29 10.58
N GLN A 140 11.11 3.60 11.62
CA GLN A 140 10.87 4.76 12.48
C GLN A 140 10.84 6.06 11.67
N THR A 141 11.81 6.28 10.78
CA THR A 141 11.90 7.48 9.94
C THR A 141 10.63 7.67 9.11
N TYR A 142 10.08 6.60 8.55
CA TYR A 142 8.87 6.69 7.74
C TYR A 142 7.65 7.06 8.58
N PHE A 143 7.48 6.49 9.78
CA PHE A 143 6.41 6.89 10.70
C PHE A 143 6.51 8.38 11.08
N GLU A 144 7.72 8.87 11.38
CA GLU A 144 7.94 10.29 11.71
C GLU A 144 7.57 11.21 10.54
N LEU A 145 8.00 10.88 9.33
CA LEU A 145 7.66 11.62 8.12
C LEU A 145 6.15 11.61 7.86
N LEU A 146 5.49 10.46 7.93
CA LEU A 146 4.04 10.37 7.78
C LEU A 146 3.31 11.31 8.76
N TYR A 147 3.73 11.29 10.02
CA TYR A 147 3.13 12.17 11.04
C TYR A 147 3.32 13.66 10.72
N GLN A 148 4.52 14.05 10.27
CA GLN A 148 4.84 15.41 9.87
C GLN A 148 4.00 15.90 8.69
N TYR A 149 3.71 15.01 7.73
CA TYR A 149 2.91 15.31 6.53
C TYR A 149 1.39 15.19 6.73
N GLY A 150 0.93 14.95 7.96
CA GLY A 150 -0.50 14.96 8.27
C GLY A 150 -1.19 13.61 8.23
N TYR A 151 -0.50 12.53 7.89
CA TYR A 151 -1.04 11.18 8.00
C TYR A 151 -1.22 10.79 9.47
N ARG A 152 -2.22 9.97 9.78
CA ARG A 152 -2.59 9.59 11.15
C ARG A 152 -2.82 8.11 11.34
N ILE A 153 -3.06 7.40 10.24
CA ILE A 153 -3.36 5.97 10.23
C ILE A 153 -2.40 5.29 9.27
N ASP A 154 -1.80 4.18 9.70
CA ASP A 154 -1.03 3.28 8.84
C ASP A 154 -1.65 1.89 8.86
N CYS A 155 -1.64 1.20 7.72
CA CYS A 155 -2.17 -0.14 7.55
C CYS A 155 -1.13 -1.08 6.93
N SER A 156 0.15 -0.95 7.32
CA SER A 156 1.25 -1.67 6.68
C SER A 156 1.63 -2.98 7.37
N TYR A 157 1.42 -3.10 8.67
CA TYR A 157 1.87 -4.29 9.38
C TYR A 157 1.05 -5.53 9.01
N THR A 158 1.76 -6.63 8.76
CA THR A 158 1.20 -7.97 8.44
C THR A 158 1.62 -8.97 9.51
N PRO A 159 1.00 -8.96 10.70
CA PRO A 159 1.43 -9.76 11.85
C PRO A 159 1.53 -11.26 11.55
N GLY A 160 2.66 -11.86 11.95
CA GLY A 160 2.92 -13.27 11.71
C GLY A 160 3.56 -13.59 10.37
N ILE A 161 3.83 -12.58 9.51
CA ILE A 161 4.49 -12.75 8.21
C ILE A 161 5.91 -12.22 8.26
N SER A 162 6.84 -12.95 7.64
CA SER A 162 8.18 -12.47 7.29
C SER A 162 8.26 -12.24 5.79
N TRP A 163 8.70 -11.04 5.40
CA TRP A 163 8.99 -10.68 4.01
C TRP A 163 10.49 -10.73 3.70
N ARG A 164 11.31 -11.35 4.56
CA ARG A 164 12.78 -11.39 4.41
C ARG A 164 13.24 -12.01 3.10
N ASP A 165 12.47 -12.94 2.53
CA ASP A 165 12.75 -13.54 1.23
C ASP A 165 12.44 -12.61 0.05
N SER A 166 11.80 -11.47 0.31
CA SER A 166 11.46 -10.46 -0.68
C SER A 166 12.54 -9.38 -0.68
N MET A 167 13.50 -9.49 -1.61
CA MET A 167 14.65 -8.59 -1.65
C MET A 167 14.28 -7.20 -2.14
N GLY A 168 14.98 -6.20 -1.59
CA GLY A 168 14.99 -4.82 -2.08
C GLY A 168 15.93 -4.64 -3.27
N GLN A 169 16.35 -3.40 -3.52
CA GLN A 169 17.29 -3.06 -4.58
C GLN A 169 18.74 -3.01 -4.12
N THR A 170 18.98 -2.48 -2.93
CA THR A 170 20.34 -2.38 -2.37
C THR A 170 20.88 -3.76 -2.02
N PRO A 171 22.23 -3.95 -2.05
CA PRO A 171 22.83 -5.22 -1.69
C PRO A 171 22.32 -5.73 -0.34
N ASP A 172 21.93 -7.00 -0.30
CA ASP A 172 21.51 -7.72 0.90
C ASP A 172 20.31 -7.13 1.68
N TYR A 173 19.59 -6.17 1.08
CA TYR A 173 18.44 -5.59 1.73
C TYR A 173 17.22 -6.52 1.64
N ALA A 174 16.85 -7.13 2.76
CA ALA A 174 15.68 -7.99 2.89
C ALA A 174 14.43 -7.17 3.29
N GLY A 175 13.25 -7.69 2.96
CA GLY A 175 11.99 -7.11 3.37
C GLY A 175 11.76 -7.18 4.90
N PRO A 176 10.71 -6.50 5.40
CA PRO A 176 10.42 -6.43 6.82
C PRO A 176 10.01 -7.78 7.41
N ASP A 177 10.24 -7.94 8.71
CA ASP A 177 9.83 -9.11 9.47
C ASP A 177 8.78 -8.72 10.51
N TYR A 178 7.54 -9.16 10.31
CA TYR A 178 6.40 -8.84 11.18
C TYR A 178 5.90 -10.05 11.99
N ARG A 179 6.72 -11.11 12.15
CA ARG A 179 6.32 -12.31 12.88
C ARG A 179 5.93 -12.03 14.33
N ASP A 180 6.64 -11.09 14.95
CA ASP A 180 6.49 -10.80 16.38
C ASP A 180 5.75 -9.47 16.66
N VAL A 181 5.16 -8.83 15.62
CA VAL A 181 4.41 -7.60 15.83
C VAL A 181 2.99 -7.88 16.35
N SER A 182 2.43 -6.92 17.07
CA SER A 182 1.08 -7.02 17.64
C SER A 182 0.02 -7.09 16.54
N LYS A 183 -0.97 -7.98 16.74
CA LYS A 183 -2.21 -8.01 15.94
C LYS A 183 -3.22 -6.94 16.34
N LYS A 184 -2.95 -6.17 17.40
CA LYS A 184 -3.86 -5.14 17.90
C LYS A 184 -3.47 -3.78 17.34
N VAL A 185 -4.47 -2.94 17.16
CA VAL A 185 -4.29 -1.52 16.88
C VAL A 185 -3.40 -0.89 17.96
N GLN A 186 -2.40 -0.12 17.55
CA GLN A 186 -1.43 0.50 18.45
C GLN A 186 -0.99 1.88 17.95
N LYS A 187 -0.39 2.67 18.83
CA LYS A 187 0.22 3.96 18.49
C LYS A 187 1.73 3.78 18.28
N ILE A 188 2.24 4.24 17.14
CA ILE A 188 3.66 4.22 16.79
C ILE A 188 4.04 5.61 16.27
N HIS A 189 4.94 6.32 16.95
CA HIS A 189 5.40 7.68 16.58
C HIS A 189 4.26 8.65 16.22
N GLY A 190 3.14 8.59 16.97
CA GLY A 190 1.96 9.44 16.74
C GLY A 190 0.96 8.91 15.71
N ILE A 191 1.34 7.93 14.90
CA ILE A 191 0.48 7.24 13.94
C ILE A 191 -0.28 6.10 14.63
N THR A 192 -1.53 5.89 14.24
CA THR A 192 -2.31 4.71 14.61
C THR A 192 -2.04 3.62 13.59
N GLU A 193 -1.28 2.60 13.99
CA GLU A 193 -1.10 1.40 13.18
C GLU A 193 -2.32 0.49 13.32
N VAL A 194 -2.95 0.18 12.20
CA VAL A 194 -4.09 -0.74 12.08
C VAL A 194 -3.61 -1.97 11.28
N PRO A 195 -3.13 -3.01 11.96
CA PRO A 195 -2.53 -4.15 11.27
C PRO A 195 -3.51 -4.87 10.36
N VAL A 196 -3.01 -5.35 9.23
CA VAL A 196 -3.78 -6.21 8.33
C VAL A 196 -4.12 -7.52 9.03
N THR A 197 -5.37 -7.98 8.92
CA THR A 197 -5.76 -9.28 9.43
C THR A 197 -5.14 -10.40 8.61
N VAL A 198 -4.25 -11.17 9.23
CA VAL A 198 -3.61 -12.33 8.62
C VAL A 198 -4.10 -13.59 9.31
N GLU A 199 -4.78 -14.45 8.56
CA GLU A 199 -5.31 -15.71 9.05
C GLU A 199 -4.85 -16.89 8.18
N ARG A 200 -4.57 -18.02 8.83
CA ARG A 200 -4.25 -19.26 8.12
C ARG A 200 -5.54 -19.93 7.67
N THR A 201 -5.64 -20.29 6.41
CA THR A 201 -6.73 -21.12 5.93
C THR A 201 -6.63 -22.53 6.56
N HIS A 202 -7.75 -23.09 7.01
CA HIS A 202 -7.80 -24.45 7.55
C HIS A 202 -7.35 -25.48 6.50
N ARG A 203 -6.68 -26.56 6.94
CA ARG A 203 -6.21 -27.67 6.08
C ARG A 203 -7.31 -28.30 5.22
N MET A 204 -8.58 -28.16 5.59
CA MET A 204 -9.73 -28.69 4.85
C MET A 204 -9.86 -28.14 3.40
N PHE A 205 -9.19 -27.04 3.07
CA PHE A 205 -9.20 -26.43 1.73
C PHE A 205 -7.89 -26.62 0.98
N LEU A 206 -6.95 -27.42 1.51
CA LEU A 206 -5.69 -27.70 0.85
C LEU A 206 -5.90 -28.77 -0.22
N ASP A 207 -5.64 -28.43 -1.46
CA ASP A 207 -5.55 -29.38 -2.56
C ASP A 207 -4.28 -30.21 -2.40
N CYS A 208 -4.42 -31.51 -2.13
CA CYS A 208 -3.28 -32.42 -1.92
C CYS A 208 -2.34 -32.53 -3.14
N ASN A 209 -2.81 -32.11 -4.32
CA ASN A 209 -2.04 -32.15 -5.55
C ASN A 209 -1.27 -30.85 -5.81
N LYS A 210 -1.42 -29.83 -4.96
CA LYS A 210 -0.69 -28.56 -5.09
C LYS A 210 0.48 -28.49 -4.12
N SER A 211 1.55 -27.81 -4.55
CA SER A 211 2.68 -27.54 -3.67
C SER A 211 2.22 -26.75 -2.43
N TRP A 212 2.91 -26.93 -1.31
CA TRP A 212 2.59 -26.23 -0.06
C TRP A 212 2.51 -24.70 -0.23
N LYS A 213 3.38 -24.11 -1.06
CA LYS A 213 3.38 -22.68 -1.40
C LYS A 213 2.11 -22.22 -2.14
N SER A 214 1.52 -23.07 -2.98
CA SER A 214 0.30 -22.73 -3.73
C SER A 214 -0.99 -22.89 -2.91
N ASN A 215 -0.92 -23.59 -1.78
CA ASN A 215 -2.05 -23.79 -0.88
C ASN A 215 -2.17 -22.70 0.22
N VAL A 216 -1.14 -21.85 0.38
CA VAL A 216 -1.21 -20.71 1.27
C VAL A 216 -1.88 -19.56 0.50
N LYS A 217 -3.21 -19.55 0.45
CA LYS A 217 -3.95 -18.34 0.11
C LYS A 217 -3.99 -17.49 1.38
N THR A 218 -3.17 -16.45 1.40
CA THR A 218 -3.36 -15.36 2.34
C THR A 218 -4.64 -14.66 1.90
N VAL A 219 -5.73 -14.88 2.61
CA VAL A 219 -6.94 -14.08 2.44
C VAL A 219 -6.67 -12.81 3.22
N LEU A 220 -6.26 -11.76 2.53
CA LEU A 220 -6.18 -10.41 3.06
C LEU A 220 -7.62 -9.88 3.11
N PHE A 221 -8.17 -9.77 4.30
CA PHE A 221 -9.41 -9.07 4.60
C PHE A 221 -9.13 -7.78 5.34
#